data_2b32c5049584afd3a6b3d506cafa3968
#
_entry.id   2b32c5049584afd3a6b3d506cafa3968
#
_cell.length_a   1.000
_cell.length_b   1.000
_cell.length_c   1.000
_cell.angle_alpha   90.00
_cell.angle_beta   90.00
_cell.angle_gamma   90.00
#
_symmetry.space_group_name_H-M   'P 1'
#
loop_
_entity.id
_entity.type
_entity.pdbx_description
1 polymer ?
#
loop_
_entity_poly.entity_id
_entity_poly.type
_entity_poly.pdbx_seq_one_letter_code
_entity_poly.pdbx_strand_id
1 'polypeptide(L)'
;MTSFSEELVAISEQGAAAVLATVVEVAGESRVEPGAKCLVRDGKVAAENIGDAAVAQAIVQESAARLSAEKSQLVSLDLPSGKLEVFFEVMPEPPKLIVVGAGHIAVPLVKIAKVLDFHVIVIDDRLLF
;
A
#
# COMPACT_ATOMS: atom_id res chain seq x y z
N MET A 1 18.75 2.93 5.62
CA MET A 1 17.46 3.36 5.06
C MET A 1 16.99 2.34 4.02
N THR A 2 15.81 1.82 4.19
CA THR A 2 15.23 0.83 3.27
C THR A 2 14.81 1.53 1.99
N SER A 3 15.12 0.95 0.84
CA SER A 3 14.72 1.51 -0.45
C SER A 3 13.21 1.30 -0.70
N PHE A 4 12.65 2.09 -1.60
CA PHE A 4 11.25 1.91 -2.03
C PHE A 4 10.99 0.49 -2.55
N SER A 5 11.92 -0.04 -3.33
CA SER A 5 11.78 -1.39 -3.90
C SER A 5 11.72 -2.45 -2.82
N GLU A 6 12.57 -2.34 -1.80
CA GLU A 6 12.59 -3.28 -0.69
C GLU A 6 11.29 -3.22 0.12
N GLU A 7 10.78 -2.02 0.39
CA GLU A 7 9.53 -1.85 1.11
C GLU A 7 8.33 -2.37 0.30
N LEU A 8 8.29 -2.12 -1.01
CA LEU A 8 7.22 -2.64 -1.87
C LEU A 8 7.21 -4.16 -1.91
N VAL A 9 8.38 -4.79 -2.01
CA VAL A 9 8.52 -6.24 -1.97
C VAL A 9 8.02 -6.78 -0.62
N ALA A 10 8.44 -6.17 0.49
CA ALA A 10 8.02 -6.58 1.83
C ALA A 10 6.49 -6.49 2.00
N ILE A 11 5.87 -5.42 1.51
CA ILE A 11 4.42 -5.24 1.55
C ILE A 11 3.71 -6.34 0.75
N SER A 12 4.20 -6.62 -0.45
CA SER A 12 3.65 -7.67 -1.32
C SER A 12 3.74 -9.05 -0.66
N GLU A 13 4.90 -9.38 -0.10
CA GLU A 13 5.13 -10.67 0.56
C GLU A 13 4.31 -10.85 1.84
N GLN A 14 4.10 -9.77 2.59
CA GLN A 14 3.33 -9.80 3.84
C GLN A 14 1.82 -9.69 3.62
N GLY A 15 1.39 -9.42 2.40
CA GLY A 15 -0.03 -9.20 2.11
C GLY A 15 -0.60 -7.99 2.84
N ALA A 16 0.18 -6.95 3.01
CA ALA A 16 -0.23 -5.74 3.70
C ALA A 16 -0.82 -4.71 2.75
N ALA A 17 -1.73 -3.88 3.25
CA ALA A 17 -2.24 -2.74 2.52
C ALA A 17 -1.24 -1.58 2.57
N ALA A 18 -1.18 -0.81 1.49
CA ALA A 18 -0.33 0.37 1.41
C ALA A 18 -0.85 1.37 0.39
N VAL A 19 -0.35 2.58 0.45
CA VAL A 19 -0.62 3.61 -0.55
C VAL A 19 0.71 4.19 -1.01
N LEU A 20 0.93 4.20 -2.32
CA LEU A 20 2.08 4.86 -2.92
C LEU A 20 1.62 6.19 -3.52
N ALA A 21 2.10 7.28 -2.97
CA ALA A 21 1.84 8.63 -3.46
C ALA A 21 3.01 9.10 -4.33
N THR A 22 2.70 9.60 -5.51
CA THR A 22 3.69 10.17 -6.42
C THR A 22 3.30 11.60 -6.75
N VAL A 23 4.18 12.55 -6.50
CA VAL A 23 3.98 13.95 -6.87
C VAL A 23 4.12 14.08 -8.37
N VAL A 24 3.07 14.54 -9.03
CA VAL A 24 3.01 14.66 -10.49
C VAL A 24 3.33 16.08 -10.93
N GLU A 25 2.78 17.07 -10.24
CA GLU A 25 2.93 18.47 -10.58
C GLU A 25 3.02 19.34 -9.33
N VAL A 26 3.84 20.37 -9.38
CA VAL A 26 4.07 21.29 -8.27
C VAL A 26 3.90 22.73 -8.76
N ALA A 27 3.13 23.53 -8.04
CA ALA A 27 2.94 24.94 -8.31
C ALA A 27 3.16 25.76 -7.02
N GLY A 28 3.61 27.02 -7.17
CA GLY A 28 3.88 27.90 -6.04
C GLY A 28 5.31 27.74 -5.50
N GLU A 29 5.47 27.98 -4.20
CA GLU A 29 6.79 28.03 -3.55
C GLU A 29 7.26 26.70 -2.95
N SER A 30 6.52 25.61 -3.20
CA SER A 30 6.91 24.29 -2.71
C SER A 30 8.23 23.86 -3.34
N ARG A 31 9.11 23.28 -2.52
CA ARG A 31 10.42 22.75 -2.95
C ARG A 31 10.38 21.28 -3.33
N VAL A 32 9.22 20.66 -3.20
CA VAL A 32 9.04 19.26 -3.59
C VAL A 32 9.19 19.15 -5.11
N GLU A 33 9.93 18.16 -5.55
CA GLU A 33 10.15 17.94 -6.98
C GLU A 33 9.12 16.98 -7.56
N PRO A 34 8.66 17.22 -8.80
CA PRO A 34 7.83 16.24 -9.51
C PRO A 34 8.56 14.90 -9.60
N GLY A 35 7.81 13.81 -9.38
CA GLY A 35 8.35 12.46 -9.31
C GLY A 35 8.73 12.00 -7.91
N ALA A 36 8.71 12.90 -6.92
CA ALA A 36 8.94 12.53 -5.53
C ALA A 36 7.84 11.56 -5.06
N LYS A 37 8.21 10.60 -4.23
CA LYS A 37 7.32 9.51 -3.79
C LYS A 37 7.28 9.40 -2.28
N CYS A 38 6.13 8.94 -1.80
CA CYS A 38 5.92 8.62 -0.39
C CYS A 38 5.10 7.33 -0.30
N LEU A 39 5.65 6.33 0.34
CA LEU A 39 4.98 5.06 0.60
C LEU A 39 4.43 5.08 2.01
N VAL A 40 3.12 4.92 2.13
CA VAL A 40 2.41 4.95 3.41
C VAL A 40 1.89 3.56 3.73
N ARG A 41 2.20 3.08 4.92
CA ARG A 41 1.76 1.80 5.45
C ARG A 41 1.38 1.96 6.91
N ASP A 42 0.23 1.40 7.31
CA ASP A 42 -0.29 1.47 8.68
C ASP A 42 -0.37 2.91 9.22
N GLY A 43 -0.75 3.85 8.35
CA GLY A 43 -0.87 5.26 8.71
C GLY A 43 0.46 5.98 8.95
N LYS A 44 1.56 5.37 8.54
CA LYS A 44 2.91 5.92 8.72
C LYS A 44 3.70 5.88 7.42
N VAL A 45 4.67 6.78 7.32
CA VAL A 45 5.61 6.77 6.21
C VAL A 45 6.55 5.57 6.33
N ALA A 46 6.52 4.69 5.34
CA ALA A 46 7.44 3.55 5.26
C ALA A 46 8.72 3.93 4.50
N ALA A 47 8.58 4.73 3.45
CA ALA A 47 9.71 5.26 2.68
C ALA A 47 9.28 6.55 1.98
N GLU A 48 10.18 7.51 1.83
CA GLU A 48 9.86 8.75 1.12
C GLU A 48 11.11 9.48 0.62
N ASN A 49 10.94 10.32 -0.37
CA ASN A 49 11.95 11.27 -0.83
C ASN A 49 11.33 12.66 -1.06
N ILE A 50 10.28 12.98 -0.32
CA ILE A 50 9.54 14.24 -0.43
C ILE A 50 10.39 15.43 0.03
N GLY A 51 11.08 15.29 1.16
CA GLY A 51 11.93 16.34 1.70
C GLY A 51 11.20 17.50 2.36
N ASP A 52 9.90 17.35 2.61
CA ASP A 52 9.07 18.37 3.27
C ASP A 52 8.09 17.67 4.23
N ALA A 53 8.24 17.93 5.52
CA ALA A 53 7.46 17.26 6.55
C ALA A 53 5.96 17.59 6.47
N ALA A 54 5.62 18.83 6.13
CA ALA A 54 4.20 19.22 6.01
C ALA A 54 3.52 18.54 4.83
N VAL A 55 4.22 18.40 3.72
CA VAL A 55 3.75 17.67 2.53
C VAL A 55 3.59 16.19 2.84
N ALA A 56 4.58 15.57 3.48
CA ALA A 56 4.51 14.17 3.88
C ALA A 56 3.33 13.91 4.81
N GLN A 57 3.07 14.79 5.76
CA GLN A 57 1.94 14.68 6.67
C GLN A 57 0.59 14.76 5.92
N ALA A 58 0.46 15.70 4.98
CA ALA A 58 -0.73 15.82 4.16
C ALA A 58 -0.95 14.55 3.31
N ILE A 59 0.10 13.97 2.77
CA ILE A 59 0.04 12.72 2.02
C ILE A 59 -0.44 11.58 2.91
N VAL A 60 0.06 11.47 4.14
CA VAL A 60 -0.39 10.44 5.09
C VAL A 60 -1.88 10.55 5.37
N GLN A 61 -2.37 11.75 5.60
CA GLN A 61 -3.79 12.00 5.86
C GLN A 61 -4.68 11.63 4.66
N GLU A 62 -4.28 12.06 3.47
CA GLU A 62 -5.04 11.74 2.24
C GLU A 62 -4.98 10.25 1.93
N SER A 63 -3.85 9.59 2.21
CA SER A 63 -3.69 8.15 2.00
C SER A 63 -4.71 7.33 2.77
N ALA A 64 -5.02 7.73 4.01
CA ALA A 64 -6.04 7.05 4.81
C ALA A 64 -7.41 7.09 4.13
N ALA A 65 -7.78 8.25 3.58
CA ALA A 65 -9.04 8.41 2.86
C ALA A 65 -9.08 7.59 1.57
N ARG A 66 -7.97 7.55 0.83
CA ARG A 66 -7.88 6.78 -0.42
C ARG A 66 -7.94 5.29 -0.16
N LEU A 67 -7.24 4.81 0.87
CA LEU A 67 -7.25 3.40 1.25
C LEU A 67 -8.66 2.95 1.68
N SER A 68 -9.35 3.76 2.47
CA SER A 68 -10.72 3.49 2.90
C SER A 68 -11.69 3.41 1.70
N ALA A 69 -11.51 4.26 0.70
CA ALA A 69 -12.29 4.25 -0.53
C ALA A 69 -11.88 3.14 -1.51
N GLU A 70 -10.73 2.49 -1.28
CA GLU A 70 -10.14 1.46 -2.16
C GLU A 70 -10.01 1.94 -3.62
N LYS A 71 -9.65 3.21 -3.78
CA LYS A 71 -9.62 3.83 -5.11
C LYS A 71 -8.36 4.64 -5.33
N SER A 72 -7.58 4.26 -6.33
CA SER A 72 -6.46 5.07 -6.80
C SER A 72 -6.97 6.32 -7.50
N GLN A 73 -6.38 7.47 -7.19
CA GLN A 73 -6.88 8.75 -7.67
C GLN A 73 -5.80 9.81 -7.68
N LEU A 74 -5.91 10.74 -8.63
CA LEU A 74 -5.14 11.98 -8.63
C LEU A 74 -5.86 12.99 -7.73
N VAL A 75 -5.13 13.57 -6.79
CA VAL A 75 -5.67 14.51 -5.81
C VAL A 75 -4.84 15.78 -5.78
N SER A 76 -5.51 16.94 -5.74
CA SER A 76 -4.86 18.24 -5.52
C SER A 76 -4.71 18.50 -4.03
N LEU A 77 -3.50 18.77 -3.59
CA LEU A 77 -3.20 19.16 -2.21
C LEU A 77 -2.85 20.65 -2.18
N ASP A 78 -3.66 21.43 -1.46
CA ASP A 78 -3.41 22.85 -1.25
C ASP A 78 -2.73 23.05 0.10
N LEU A 79 -1.49 23.49 0.08
CA LEU A 79 -0.68 23.73 1.25
C LEU A 79 -0.20 25.18 1.28
N PRO A 80 0.15 25.73 2.45
CA PRO A 80 0.66 27.11 2.52
C PRO A 80 1.86 27.37 1.60
N SER A 81 2.70 26.34 1.36
CA SER A 81 3.86 26.44 0.49
C SER A 81 3.56 26.30 -0.99
N GLY A 82 2.36 25.88 -1.37
CA GLY A 82 1.99 25.72 -2.77
C GLY A 82 0.99 24.59 -2.98
N LYS A 83 0.61 24.41 -4.24
CA LYS A 83 -0.33 23.40 -4.67
C LYS A 83 0.39 22.24 -5.35
N LEU A 84 0.06 21.02 -4.96
CA LEU A 84 0.63 19.82 -5.54
C LEU A 84 -0.48 18.93 -6.11
N GLU A 85 -0.22 18.36 -7.28
CA GLU A 85 -1.02 17.27 -7.83
C GLU A 85 -0.31 15.96 -7.48
N VAL A 86 -0.98 15.09 -6.75
CA VAL A 86 -0.40 13.83 -6.26
C VAL A 86 -1.26 12.67 -6.70
N PHE A 87 -0.62 11.68 -7.30
CA PHE A 87 -1.30 10.43 -7.67
C PHE A 87 -1.14 9.42 -6.54
N PHE A 88 -2.27 8.96 -6.01
CA PHE A 88 -2.32 7.96 -4.94
C PHE A 88 -2.68 6.62 -5.54
N GLU A 89 -1.73 5.68 -5.51
CA GLU A 89 -1.96 4.29 -5.91
C GLU A 89 -2.28 3.47 -4.67
N VAL A 90 -3.50 2.95 -4.62
CA VAL A 90 -3.94 2.13 -3.50
C VAL A 90 -3.60 0.67 -3.76
N MET A 91 -2.88 0.06 -2.84
CA MET A 91 -2.60 -1.37 -2.82
C MET A 91 -3.39 -1.97 -1.65
N PRO A 92 -4.63 -2.44 -1.90
CA PRO A 92 -5.45 -2.96 -0.81
C PRO A 92 -4.88 -4.26 -0.27
N GLU A 93 -5.27 -4.59 0.96
CA GLU A 93 -4.93 -5.88 1.53
C GLU A 93 -5.54 -6.97 0.65
N PRO A 94 -4.75 -8.00 0.24
CA PRO A 94 -5.29 -9.05 -0.59
C PRO A 94 -6.40 -9.83 0.16
N PRO A 95 -7.39 -10.34 -0.57
CA PRO A 95 -8.45 -11.13 0.06
C PRO A 95 -7.88 -12.36 0.75
N LYS A 96 -8.45 -12.73 1.88
CA LYS A 96 -8.04 -13.88 2.66
C LYS A 96 -8.96 -15.05 2.40
N LEU A 97 -8.38 -16.23 2.20
CA LEU A 97 -9.10 -17.49 2.16
C LEU A 97 -8.69 -18.33 3.38
N ILE A 98 -9.64 -18.64 4.23
CA ILE A 98 -9.40 -19.49 5.39
C ILE A 98 -9.94 -20.87 5.05
N VAL A 99 -9.06 -21.87 5.02
CA VAL A 99 -9.42 -23.26 4.74
C VAL A 99 -9.36 -24.04 6.05
N VAL A 100 -10.51 -24.55 6.48
CA VAL A 100 -10.62 -25.36 7.68
C VAL A 100 -10.61 -26.82 7.25
N GLY A 101 -9.53 -27.54 7.60
CA GLY A 101 -9.27 -28.91 7.18
C GLY A 101 -8.24 -28.99 6.06
N ALA A 102 -7.09 -29.64 6.34
CA ALA A 102 -5.99 -29.78 5.40
C ALA A 102 -6.02 -31.14 4.69
N GLY A 103 -7.21 -31.55 4.21
CA GLY A 103 -7.38 -32.82 3.50
C GLY A 103 -7.07 -32.73 2.01
N HIS A 104 -7.49 -33.75 1.25
CA HIS A 104 -7.18 -33.86 -0.19
C HIS A 104 -7.69 -32.68 -1.03
N ILE A 105 -8.84 -32.09 -0.65
CA ILE A 105 -9.42 -30.97 -1.38
C ILE A 105 -8.65 -29.68 -1.12
N ALA A 106 -8.03 -29.54 0.05
CA ALA A 106 -7.29 -28.34 0.42
C ALA A 106 -6.12 -28.06 -0.50
N VAL A 107 -5.40 -29.10 -0.93
CA VAL A 107 -4.20 -28.97 -1.76
C VAL A 107 -4.49 -28.25 -3.10
N PRO A 108 -5.42 -28.73 -3.94
CA PRO A 108 -5.71 -28.03 -5.18
C PRO A 108 -6.40 -26.69 -4.94
N LEU A 109 -7.22 -26.57 -3.91
CA LEU A 109 -7.89 -25.31 -3.57
C LEU A 109 -6.87 -24.20 -3.22
N VAL A 110 -5.86 -24.53 -2.41
CA VAL A 110 -4.79 -23.59 -2.05
C VAL A 110 -4.02 -23.17 -3.29
N LYS A 111 -3.71 -24.08 -4.20
CA LYS A 111 -2.99 -23.78 -5.44
C LYS A 111 -3.77 -22.80 -6.32
N ILE A 112 -5.06 -23.02 -6.49
CA ILE A 112 -5.95 -22.12 -7.27
C ILE A 112 -6.03 -20.75 -6.59
N ALA A 113 -6.25 -20.72 -5.29
CA ALA A 113 -6.37 -19.46 -4.53
C ALA A 113 -5.09 -18.62 -4.63
N LYS A 114 -3.93 -19.24 -4.59
CA LYS A 114 -2.64 -18.54 -4.75
C LYS A 114 -2.45 -17.96 -6.14
N VAL A 115 -2.91 -18.63 -7.16
CA VAL A 115 -2.90 -18.10 -8.54
C VAL A 115 -3.76 -16.84 -8.64
N LEU A 116 -4.83 -16.74 -7.84
CA LEU A 116 -5.72 -15.58 -7.77
C LEU A 116 -5.28 -14.53 -6.75
N ASP A 117 -4.08 -14.64 -6.23
CA ASP A 117 -3.49 -13.72 -5.25
C ASP A 117 -4.25 -13.61 -3.92
N PHE A 118 -4.92 -14.69 -3.51
CA PHE A 118 -5.47 -14.78 -2.17
C PHE A 118 -4.38 -15.04 -1.14
N HIS A 119 -4.50 -14.40 0.01
CA HIS A 119 -3.72 -14.78 1.19
C HIS A 119 -4.41 -15.99 1.83
N VAL A 120 -3.76 -17.14 1.81
CA VAL A 120 -4.36 -18.41 2.22
C VAL A 120 -3.90 -18.79 3.62
N ILE A 121 -4.87 -19.09 4.50
CA ILE A 121 -4.62 -19.60 5.85
C ILE A 121 -5.29 -20.97 5.95
N VAL A 122 -4.52 -22.02 6.24
CA VAL A 122 -5.04 -23.37 6.42
C VAL A 122 -5.02 -23.72 7.90
N ILE A 123 -6.15 -24.17 8.42
CA ILE A 123 -6.33 -24.55 9.81
C ILE A 123 -6.73 -26.01 9.87
N ASP A 124 -6.03 -26.80 10.68
CA ASP A 124 -6.37 -28.20 10.94
C ASP A 124 -6.08 -28.55 12.39
N ASP A 125 -6.92 -29.38 12.99
CA ASP A 125 -6.76 -29.82 14.37
C ASP A 125 -5.88 -31.06 14.53
N ARG A 126 -5.47 -31.66 13.42
CA ARG A 126 -4.62 -32.84 13.41
C ARG A 126 -3.14 -32.44 13.45
N LEU A 127 -2.35 -33.12 14.27
CA LEU A 127 -0.94 -32.77 14.48
C LEU A 127 0.01 -33.31 13.41
N LEU A 128 -0.45 -34.27 12.58
CA LEU A 128 0.36 -34.95 11.58
C LEU A 128 -0.21 -34.72 10.16
N PHE A 129 0.36 -33.74 9.52
CA PHE A 129 0.05 -33.47 8.12
C PHE A 129 1.30 -33.16 7.34
#